data_4a40866fb85a71d25b2ea4546ed92440
#
_entry.id   4a40866fb85a71d25b2ea4546ed92440
#
_cell.length_a   1.000
_cell.length_b   1.000
_cell.length_c   1.000
_cell.angle_alpha   90.00
_cell.angle_beta   90.00
_cell.angle_gamma   90.00
#
_symmetry.space_group_name_H-M   'P 1'
#
loop_
_entity.id
_entity.type
_entity.pdbx_description
1 polymer ?
#
loop_
_entity_poly.entity_id
_entity_poly.type
_entity_poly.pdbx_seq_one_letter_code
_entity_poly.pdbx_strand_id
1 'polypeptide(L)'
;MIKPFLLLQSRPEDEASDNEYKAFCHFGGLNSDELERLRLDTGTYPKIDFNKYSGIIMGGGPANFAYDYSEKSADQIKFENYILPLMRQIIDEDKPFLGACLGMGVLITALGGRPSFDYSEDISAVDVQLEPSSQNDTLVHDLPGSFKAFVGHKEGVGSIEGLNNCVVLAKSEKCLQLVRAGQNVYAAQFHPELDVEGLILRINIYKYAGYFDPGEAQNIIDKITKENITEPVKILRKFIDKYALKLD
;
A
#
# COMPACT_ATOMS: atom_id res chain seq x y z
N MET A 1 23.68 -8.06 9.44
CA MET A 1 22.95 -7.81 8.16
C MET A 1 21.70 -8.63 8.17
N ILE A 2 20.65 -8.19 7.51
CA ILE A 2 19.39 -8.94 7.32
C ILE A 2 19.25 -9.33 5.84
N LYS A 3 18.44 -10.35 5.53
CA LYS A 3 18.00 -10.55 4.15
C LYS A 3 17.22 -9.31 3.71
N PRO A 4 17.39 -8.82 2.48
CA PRO A 4 16.67 -7.63 2.04
C PRO A 4 15.16 -7.88 2.02
N PHE A 5 14.39 -6.80 2.09
CA PHE A 5 12.99 -6.78 1.66
C PHE A 5 12.94 -6.50 0.16
N LEU A 6 11.89 -6.94 -0.52
CA LEU A 6 11.65 -6.62 -1.92
C LEU A 6 10.53 -5.58 -2.02
N LEU A 7 10.83 -4.40 -2.58
CA LEU A 7 9.85 -3.38 -2.89
C LEU A 7 9.38 -3.49 -4.35
N LEU A 8 8.10 -3.81 -4.54
CA LEU A 8 7.41 -3.79 -5.83
C LEU A 8 6.85 -2.41 -6.08
N GLN A 9 7.32 -1.72 -7.12
CA GLN A 9 6.87 -0.37 -7.49
C GLN A 9 6.20 -0.37 -8.86
N SER A 10 5.15 0.42 -9.02
CA SER A 10 4.39 0.54 -10.27
C SER A 10 4.19 1.97 -10.74
N ARG A 11 4.88 2.96 -10.12
CA ARG A 11 4.83 4.36 -10.52
C ARG A 11 5.75 4.60 -11.70
N PRO A 12 5.24 5.11 -12.85
CA PRO A 12 6.06 5.35 -14.03
C PRO A 12 6.95 6.60 -13.90
N GLU A 13 6.57 7.57 -13.05
CA GLU A 13 7.34 8.79 -12.84
C GLU A 13 8.54 8.49 -11.93
N ASP A 14 9.76 8.69 -12.46
CA ASP A 14 11.00 8.39 -11.73
C ASP A 14 11.09 9.14 -10.40
N GLU A 15 10.70 10.42 -10.38
CA GLU A 15 10.74 11.24 -9.18
C GLU A 15 9.82 10.69 -8.09
N ALA A 16 8.58 10.29 -8.43
CA ALA A 16 7.63 9.68 -7.50
C ALA A 16 8.12 8.31 -7.00
N SER A 17 8.66 7.50 -7.91
CA SER A 17 9.18 6.17 -7.61
C SER A 17 10.43 6.24 -6.74
N ASP A 18 11.34 7.19 -6.97
CA ASP A 18 12.53 7.41 -6.16
C ASP A 18 12.20 7.96 -4.76
N ASN A 19 11.23 8.87 -4.67
CA ASN A 19 10.72 9.35 -3.38
C ASN A 19 10.10 8.22 -2.57
N GLU A 20 9.26 7.39 -3.19
CA GLU A 20 8.63 6.24 -2.54
C GLU A 20 9.68 5.25 -2.01
N TYR A 21 10.71 4.91 -2.80
CA TYR A 21 11.82 4.06 -2.35
C TYR A 21 12.54 4.64 -1.13
N LYS A 22 12.91 5.94 -1.19
CA LYS A 22 13.57 6.64 -0.09
C LYS A 22 12.70 6.67 1.17
N ALA A 23 11.39 6.87 1.01
CA ALA A 23 10.44 6.88 2.10
C ALA A 23 10.34 5.51 2.79
N PHE A 24 10.23 4.41 2.02
CA PHE A 24 10.27 3.05 2.59
C PHE A 24 11.59 2.75 3.31
N CYS A 25 12.74 3.17 2.78
CA CYS A 25 14.02 3.05 3.47
C CYS A 25 14.00 3.85 4.79
N HIS A 26 13.67 5.13 4.72
CA HIS A 26 13.73 6.04 5.86
C HIS A 26 12.79 5.59 6.99
N PHE A 27 11.50 5.44 6.69
CA PHE A 27 10.49 5.11 7.69
C PHE A 27 10.52 3.63 8.11
N GLY A 28 10.94 2.73 7.21
CA GLY A 28 11.21 1.34 7.55
C GLY A 28 12.50 1.14 8.35
N GLY A 29 13.37 2.16 8.40
CA GLY A 29 14.69 2.06 9.02
C GLY A 29 15.60 1.05 8.34
N LEU A 30 15.51 0.99 7.01
CA LEU A 30 16.31 0.11 6.15
C LEU A 30 17.44 0.88 5.48
N ASN A 31 18.60 0.25 5.37
CA ASN A 31 19.66 0.73 4.50
C ASN A 31 19.35 0.34 3.03
N SER A 32 20.08 0.94 2.09
CA SER A 32 19.88 0.68 0.66
C SER A 32 20.16 -0.76 0.21
N ASP A 33 20.97 -1.50 0.94
CA ASP A 33 21.26 -2.92 0.74
C ASP A 33 20.25 -3.85 1.41
N GLU A 34 19.36 -3.31 2.25
CA GLU A 34 18.30 -4.04 2.93
C GLU A 34 16.93 -3.89 2.26
N LEU A 35 16.83 -3.09 1.19
CA LEU A 35 15.62 -2.93 0.37
C LEU A 35 15.97 -3.03 -1.11
N GLU A 36 15.70 -4.17 -1.72
CA GLU A 36 15.80 -4.35 -3.17
C GLU A 36 14.57 -3.77 -3.87
N ARG A 37 14.77 -3.06 -4.99
CA ARG A 37 13.73 -2.37 -5.73
C ARG A 37 13.45 -3.06 -7.06
N LEU A 38 12.18 -3.41 -7.30
CA LEU A 38 11.70 -3.91 -8.60
C LEU A 38 10.65 -2.98 -9.18
N ARG A 39 10.98 -2.34 -10.30
CA ARG A 39 10.11 -1.43 -11.07
C ARG A 39 9.25 -2.24 -12.05
N LEU A 40 7.97 -2.42 -11.73
CA LEU A 40 6.99 -3.13 -12.58
C LEU A 40 6.43 -2.27 -13.71
N ASP A 41 6.49 -0.94 -13.57
CA ASP A 41 6.11 0.04 -14.61
C ASP A 41 6.96 -0.08 -15.87
N THR A 42 8.17 -0.60 -15.79
CA THR A 42 9.06 -0.84 -16.92
C THR A 42 8.63 -2.01 -17.82
N GLY A 43 7.58 -2.74 -17.43
CA GLY A 43 7.12 -3.95 -18.13
C GLY A 43 8.01 -5.18 -17.92
N THR A 44 8.94 -5.12 -16.95
CA THR A 44 9.79 -6.25 -16.56
C THR A 44 9.12 -7.04 -15.43
N TYR A 45 8.83 -8.31 -15.69
CA TYR A 45 8.09 -9.19 -14.79
C TYR A 45 8.87 -10.47 -14.50
N PRO A 46 9.93 -10.40 -13.65
CA PRO A 46 10.78 -11.57 -13.37
C PRO A 46 10.09 -12.54 -12.42
N LYS A 47 10.51 -13.80 -12.47
CA LYS A 47 10.15 -14.78 -11.43
C LYS A 47 10.84 -14.38 -10.12
N ILE A 48 10.07 -14.26 -9.04
CA ILE A 48 10.59 -13.91 -7.70
C ILE A 48 10.87 -15.20 -6.92
N ASP A 49 12.09 -15.30 -6.38
CA ASP A 49 12.45 -16.32 -5.38
C ASP A 49 12.26 -15.71 -3.98
N PHE A 50 11.15 -16.05 -3.33
CA PHE A 50 10.81 -15.52 -2.00
C PHE A 50 11.84 -15.85 -0.92
N ASN A 51 12.65 -16.91 -1.08
CA ASN A 51 13.65 -17.28 -0.09
C ASN A 51 14.82 -16.28 0.01
N LYS A 52 14.95 -15.40 -0.97
CA LYS A 52 15.96 -14.33 -0.97
C LYS A 52 15.58 -13.15 -0.08
N TYR A 53 14.30 -13.02 0.29
CA TYR A 53 13.78 -11.83 0.94
C TYR A 53 13.25 -12.12 2.34
N SER A 54 13.35 -11.14 3.23
CA SER A 54 12.70 -11.13 4.55
C SER A 54 11.19 -10.97 4.43
N GLY A 55 10.73 -10.21 3.44
CA GLY A 55 9.33 -9.96 3.13
C GLY A 55 9.22 -9.14 1.85
N ILE A 56 7.99 -8.92 1.42
CA ILE A 56 7.65 -8.18 0.22
C ILE A 56 6.84 -6.95 0.62
N ILE A 57 7.18 -5.82 0.05
CA ILE A 57 6.45 -4.56 0.19
C ILE A 57 5.94 -4.16 -1.19
N MET A 58 4.73 -3.65 -1.28
CA MET A 58 4.19 -3.11 -2.52
C MET A 58 3.77 -1.67 -2.30
N GLY A 59 4.34 -0.76 -3.09
CA GLY A 59 3.98 0.65 -3.09
C GLY A 59 2.65 0.94 -3.77
N GLY A 60 2.28 2.21 -3.82
CA GLY A 60 1.11 2.66 -4.55
C GLY A 60 1.35 2.72 -6.07
N GLY A 61 0.30 3.03 -6.84
CA GLY A 61 0.42 3.11 -8.28
C GLY A 61 -0.87 3.49 -9.00
N PRO A 62 -0.82 3.68 -10.33
CA PRO A 62 -1.94 4.22 -11.11
C PRO A 62 -2.99 3.18 -11.53
N ALA A 63 -2.71 1.87 -11.38
CA ALA A 63 -3.64 0.83 -11.80
C ALA A 63 -4.90 0.81 -10.93
N ASN A 64 -6.06 0.54 -11.54
CA ASN A 64 -7.34 0.41 -10.84
C ASN A 64 -7.99 -0.93 -11.20
N PHE A 65 -8.27 -1.74 -10.19
CA PHE A 65 -8.88 -3.05 -10.34
C PHE A 65 -10.41 -2.99 -10.49
N ALA A 66 -11.02 -1.84 -10.16
CA ALA A 66 -12.45 -1.60 -10.31
C ALA A 66 -12.91 -1.52 -11.77
N TYR A 67 -12.03 -1.17 -12.71
CA TYR A 67 -12.36 -1.16 -14.12
C TYR A 67 -12.83 -2.53 -14.64
N ASP A 68 -13.79 -2.52 -15.55
CA ASP A 68 -14.12 -3.70 -16.33
C ASP A 68 -12.98 -4.03 -17.31
N TYR A 69 -12.85 -5.29 -17.69
CA TYR A 69 -11.74 -5.75 -18.53
C TYR A 69 -11.61 -4.94 -19.84
N SER A 70 -12.72 -4.54 -20.44
CA SER A 70 -12.77 -3.74 -21.68
C SER A 70 -12.28 -2.30 -21.52
N GLU A 71 -12.19 -1.79 -20.29
CA GLU A 71 -11.75 -0.43 -19.99
C GLU A 71 -10.24 -0.37 -19.65
N LYS A 72 -9.64 -1.55 -19.40
CA LYS A 72 -8.23 -1.65 -19.00
C LYS A 72 -7.29 -1.50 -20.19
N SER A 73 -6.21 -0.75 -20.00
CA SER A 73 -5.13 -0.69 -20.97
C SER A 73 -4.39 -2.02 -21.13
N ALA A 74 -3.73 -2.23 -22.26
CA ALA A 74 -2.92 -3.42 -22.47
C ALA A 74 -1.81 -3.58 -21.42
N ASP A 75 -1.23 -2.48 -20.95
CA ASP A 75 -0.18 -2.52 -19.93
C ASP A 75 -0.74 -2.84 -18.54
N GLN A 76 -1.93 -2.34 -18.19
CA GLN A 76 -2.61 -2.76 -16.97
C GLN A 76 -2.95 -4.25 -17.01
N ILE A 77 -3.43 -4.79 -18.12
CA ILE A 77 -3.72 -6.22 -18.27
C ILE A 77 -2.44 -7.06 -18.08
N LYS A 78 -1.31 -6.64 -18.66
CA LYS A 78 -0.02 -7.32 -18.47
C LYS A 78 0.41 -7.29 -17.00
N PHE A 79 0.29 -6.13 -16.35
CA PHE A 79 0.59 -5.98 -14.93
C PHE A 79 -0.29 -6.90 -14.08
N GLU A 80 -1.61 -6.92 -14.30
CA GLU A 80 -2.54 -7.79 -13.56
C GLU A 80 -2.24 -9.27 -13.77
N ASN A 81 -1.92 -9.68 -15.00
CA ASN A 81 -1.55 -11.06 -15.33
C ASN A 81 -0.27 -11.53 -14.62
N TYR A 82 0.59 -10.60 -14.21
CA TYR A 82 1.77 -10.90 -13.41
C TYR A 82 1.48 -10.83 -11.91
N ILE A 83 0.89 -9.72 -11.44
CA ILE A 83 0.80 -9.44 -10.01
C ILE A 83 -0.25 -10.30 -9.29
N LEU A 84 -1.36 -10.66 -9.95
CA LEU A 84 -2.40 -11.46 -9.30
C LEU A 84 -1.97 -12.91 -9.03
N PRO A 85 -1.33 -13.65 -9.95
CA PRO A 85 -0.74 -14.97 -9.64
C PRO A 85 0.34 -14.90 -8.56
N LEU A 86 1.20 -13.85 -8.59
CA LEU A 86 2.22 -13.63 -7.57
C LEU A 86 1.56 -13.41 -6.19
N MET A 87 0.51 -12.58 -6.13
CA MET A 87 -0.20 -12.31 -4.88
C MET A 87 -0.90 -13.56 -4.34
N ARG A 88 -1.51 -14.38 -5.20
CA ARG A 88 -2.08 -15.67 -4.78
C ARG A 88 -1.02 -16.57 -4.16
N GLN A 89 0.17 -16.68 -4.75
CA GLN A 89 1.27 -17.46 -4.18
C GLN A 89 1.70 -16.89 -2.82
N ILE A 90 1.79 -15.56 -2.65
CA ILE A 90 2.08 -14.91 -1.37
C ILE A 90 1.03 -15.28 -0.31
N ILE A 91 -0.26 -15.27 -0.68
CA ILE A 91 -1.37 -15.65 0.19
C ILE A 91 -1.30 -17.13 0.57
N ASP A 92 -1.14 -18.01 -0.41
CA ASP A 92 -1.15 -19.47 -0.23
C ASP A 92 0.03 -19.94 0.64
N GLU A 93 1.18 -19.30 0.50
CA GLU A 93 2.38 -19.58 1.29
C GLU A 93 2.47 -18.73 2.59
N ASP A 94 1.49 -17.86 2.83
CA ASP A 94 1.43 -16.88 3.95
C ASP A 94 2.74 -16.12 4.13
N LYS A 95 3.35 -15.67 3.02
CA LYS A 95 4.62 -14.93 3.02
C LYS A 95 4.43 -13.53 3.59
N PRO A 96 5.41 -12.99 4.33
CA PRO A 96 5.35 -11.61 4.81
C PRO A 96 5.15 -10.62 3.66
N PHE A 97 4.02 -9.90 3.69
CA PHE A 97 3.66 -8.90 2.68
C PHE A 97 3.01 -7.68 3.33
N LEU A 98 3.40 -6.49 2.90
CA LEU A 98 2.74 -5.22 3.23
C LEU A 98 2.47 -4.43 1.95
N GLY A 99 1.20 -4.30 1.59
CA GLY A 99 0.75 -3.46 0.47
C GLY A 99 0.31 -2.08 0.94
N ALA A 100 0.68 -1.03 0.20
CA ALA A 100 0.20 0.34 0.36
C ALA A 100 -0.68 0.72 -0.83
N CYS A 101 -1.86 1.27 -0.58
CA CYS A 101 -2.81 1.80 -1.56
C CYS A 101 -3.14 0.79 -2.68
N LEU A 102 -2.39 0.77 -3.79
CA LEU A 102 -2.56 -0.23 -4.87
C LEU A 102 -2.48 -1.68 -4.34
N GLY A 103 -1.64 -1.92 -3.32
CA GLY A 103 -1.51 -3.21 -2.68
C GLY A 103 -2.81 -3.73 -2.06
N MET A 104 -3.72 -2.84 -1.63
CA MET A 104 -5.06 -3.21 -1.18
C MET A 104 -5.89 -3.77 -2.35
N GLY A 105 -5.92 -3.09 -3.48
CA GLY A 105 -6.62 -3.56 -4.68
C GLY A 105 -6.10 -4.90 -5.17
N VAL A 106 -4.77 -5.08 -5.18
CA VAL A 106 -4.12 -6.35 -5.56
C VAL A 106 -4.51 -7.49 -4.62
N LEU A 107 -4.41 -7.29 -3.30
CA LEU A 107 -4.75 -8.31 -2.30
C LEU A 107 -6.22 -8.72 -2.41
N ILE A 108 -7.12 -7.76 -2.39
CA ILE A 108 -8.57 -8.04 -2.42
C ILE A 108 -8.98 -8.73 -3.71
N THR A 109 -8.43 -8.31 -4.86
CA THR A 109 -8.71 -8.97 -6.15
C THR A 109 -8.16 -10.40 -6.20
N ALA A 110 -6.95 -10.63 -5.66
CA ALA A 110 -6.37 -11.97 -5.59
C ALA A 110 -7.18 -12.92 -4.70
N LEU A 111 -7.83 -12.40 -3.65
CA LEU A 111 -8.76 -13.15 -2.78
C LEU A 111 -10.13 -13.40 -3.42
N GLY A 112 -10.40 -12.83 -4.60
CA GLY A 112 -11.69 -12.95 -5.30
C GLY A 112 -12.70 -11.84 -4.98
N GLY A 113 -12.30 -10.81 -4.25
CA GLY A 113 -13.08 -9.60 -4.02
C GLY A 113 -12.94 -8.59 -5.18
N ARG A 114 -13.63 -7.46 -5.07
CA ARG A 114 -13.59 -6.41 -6.07
C ARG A 114 -13.56 -5.01 -5.42
N PRO A 115 -12.52 -4.19 -5.67
CA PRO A 115 -12.55 -2.77 -5.34
C PRO A 115 -13.66 -2.04 -6.12
N SER A 116 -14.11 -0.88 -5.63
CA SER A 116 -15.10 -0.04 -6.30
C SER A 116 -14.72 1.43 -6.23
N PHE A 117 -15.07 2.19 -7.26
CA PHE A 117 -14.95 3.65 -7.29
C PHE A 117 -15.87 4.37 -6.27
N ASP A 118 -16.92 3.69 -5.77
CA ASP A 118 -17.79 4.22 -4.73
C ASP A 118 -17.06 4.51 -3.41
N TYR A 119 -15.92 3.86 -3.20
CA TYR A 119 -15.09 3.96 -2.01
C TYR A 119 -13.82 4.80 -2.22
N SER A 120 -13.82 5.67 -3.24
CA SER A 120 -12.72 6.61 -3.48
C SER A 120 -12.58 7.63 -2.35
N GLU A 121 -11.35 8.02 -2.03
CA GLU A 121 -11.05 9.12 -1.11
C GLU A 121 -10.07 10.09 -1.79
N ASP A 122 -10.43 11.38 -1.76
CA ASP A 122 -9.59 12.45 -2.29
C ASP A 122 -8.30 12.58 -1.48
N ILE A 123 -7.28 13.21 -2.06
CA ILE A 123 -6.01 13.44 -1.35
C ILE A 123 -6.28 14.26 -0.09
N SER A 124 -6.11 13.63 1.06
CA SER A 124 -6.39 14.21 2.38
C SER A 124 -5.78 13.38 3.51
N ALA A 125 -5.94 13.88 4.73
CA ALA A 125 -5.77 13.12 5.97
C ALA A 125 -7.14 12.66 6.46
N VAL A 126 -7.36 11.35 6.58
CA VAL A 126 -8.61 10.76 7.07
C VAL A 126 -8.43 10.17 8.46
N ASP A 127 -9.52 10.14 9.23
CA ASP A 127 -9.56 9.44 10.50
C ASP A 127 -9.73 7.93 10.25
N VAL A 128 -8.79 7.15 10.76
CA VAL A 128 -8.76 5.69 10.69
C VAL A 128 -9.09 5.13 12.06
N GLN A 129 -10.11 4.29 12.15
CA GLN A 129 -10.55 3.64 13.38
C GLN A 129 -10.14 2.18 13.38
N LEU A 130 -9.50 1.74 14.46
CA LEU A 130 -9.17 0.33 14.66
C LEU A 130 -10.43 -0.48 14.97
N GLU A 131 -10.56 -1.63 14.32
CA GLU A 131 -11.63 -2.60 14.59
C GLU A 131 -11.28 -3.49 15.80
N PRO A 132 -12.24 -4.12 16.48
CA PRO A 132 -11.98 -5.01 17.62
C PRO A 132 -10.99 -6.14 17.30
N SER A 133 -10.94 -6.61 16.06
CA SER A 133 -10.01 -7.62 15.54
C SER A 133 -8.54 -7.20 15.63
N SER A 134 -8.26 -5.90 15.71
CA SER A 134 -6.91 -5.34 15.81
C SER A 134 -6.25 -5.57 17.18
N GLN A 135 -7.04 -5.84 18.24
CA GLN A 135 -6.55 -5.94 19.63
C GLN A 135 -5.46 -7.00 19.83
N ASN A 136 -5.46 -8.06 19.03
CA ASN A 136 -4.46 -9.13 19.09
C ASN A 136 -3.53 -9.14 17.87
N ASP A 137 -3.59 -8.12 17.02
CA ASP A 137 -2.73 -8.04 15.84
C ASP A 137 -1.39 -7.39 16.17
N THR A 138 -0.30 -8.06 15.80
CA THR A 138 1.06 -7.65 16.20
C THR A 138 1.52 -6.32 15.61
N LEU A 139 0.92 -5.85 14.51
CA LEU A 139 1.31 -4.58 13.89
C LEU A 139 0.55 -3.39 14.45
N VAL A 140 -0.64 -3.59 15.02
CA VAL A 140 -1.55 -2.49 15.36
C VAL A 140 -2.11 -2.48 16.77
N HIS A 141 -1.95 -3.55 17.56
CA HIS A 141 -2.59 -3.72 18.89
C HIS A 141 -2.27 -2.62 19.92
N ASP A 142 -1.15 -1.94 19.78
CA ASP A 142 -0.68 -0.87 20.67
C ASP A 142 -0.83 0.54 20.08
N LEU A 143 -1.46 0.66 18.90
CA LEU A 143 -1.82 1.95 18.34
C LEU A 143 -3.05 2.52 19.05
N PRO A 144 -3.24 3.85 19.05
CA PRO A 144 -4.47 4.45 19.54
C PRO A 144 -5.68 3.92 18.74
N GLY A 145 -6.84 3.80 19.40
CA GLY A 145 -8.06 3.27 18.77
C GLY A 145 -8.53 4.06 17.54
N SER A 146 -8.04 5.29 17.38
CA SER A 146 -8.21 6.12 16.17
C SER A 146 -6.92 6.91 15.93
N PHE A 147 -6.54 7.06 14.66
CA PHE A 147 -5.40 7.85 14.21
C PHE A 147 -5.67 8.43 12.82
N LYS A 148 -4.86 9.40 12.41
CA LYS A 148 -4.95 9.96 11.06
C LYS A 148 -3.97 9.28 10.11
N ALA A 149 -4.36 9.16 8.82
CA ALA A 149 -3.51 8.66 7.76
C ALA A 149 -3.73 9.44 6.46
N PHE A 150 -2.67 9.56 5.65
CA PHE A 150 -2.78 10.14 4.31
C PHE A 150 -3.34 9.12 3.32
N VAL A 151 -4.35 9.55 2.58
CA VAL A 151 -5.00 8.80 1.49
C VAL A 151 -5.03 9.63 0.21
N GLY A 152 -5.38 8.97 -0.90
CA GLY A 152 -5.57 9.56 -2.21
C GLY A 152 -5.71 8.44 -3.23
N HIS A 153 -6.94 7.92 -3.39
CA HIS A 153 -7.17 6.75 -4.23
C HIS A 153 -8.54 6.84 -4.93
N LYS A 154 -8.58 6.39 -6.18
CA LYS A 154 -9.79 6.42 -7.02
C LYS A 154 -10.72 5.24 -6.73
N GLU A 155 -10.20 4.15 -6.19
CA GLU A 155 -10.97 2.97 -5.81
C GLU A 155 -10.63 2.56 -4.38
N GLY A 156 -11.57 1.91 -3.72
CA GLY A 156 -11.38 1.38 -2.37
C GLY A 156 -12.21 0.11 -2.16
N VAL A 157 -12.21 -0.39 -0.94
CA VAL A 157 -12.91 -1.63 -0.57
C VAL A 157 -13.86 -1.35 0.58
N GLY A 158 -15.16 -1.62 0.38
CA GLY A 158 -16.18 -1.40 1.41
C GLY A 158 -16.43 -2.62 2.29
N SER A 159 -16.15 -3.83 1.81
CA SER A 159 -16.43 -5.08 2.54
C SER A 159 -15.48 -6.20 2.10
N ILE A 160 -15.22 -7.13 3.03
CA ILE A 160 -14.57 -8.42 2.77
C ILE A 160 -15.56 -9.59 2.90
N GLU A 161 -16.86 -9.33 2.87
CA GLU A 161 -17.87 -10.38 2.94
C GLU A 161 -17.66 -11.40 1.81
N GLY A 162 -17.70 -12.68 2.17
CA GLY A 162 -17.44 -13.78 1.22
C GLY A 162 -15.95 -14.07 0.96
N LEU A 163 -15.02 -13.26 1.45
CA LEU A 163 -13.58 -13.56 1.38
C LEU A 163 -13.15 -14.42 2.55
N ASN A 164 -12.48 -15.54 2.24
CA ASN A 164 -11.98 -16.44 3.26
C ASN A 164 -10.63 -15.96 3.80
N ASN A 165 -10.40 -16.24 5.08
CA ASN A 165 -9.11 -16.00 5.76
C ASN A 165 -8.63 -14.53 5.69
N CYS A 166 -9.56 -13.59 5.68
CA CYS A 166 -9.30 -12.15 5.65
C CYS A 166 -9.98 -11.45 6.83
N VAL A 167 -9.29 -10.52 7.48
CA VAL A 167 -9.73 -9.79 8.68
C VAL A 167 -9.57 -8.30 8.45
N VAL A 168 -10.60 -7.51 8.79
CA VAL A 168 -10.52 -6.05 8.81
C VAL A 168 -9.87 -5.62 10.13
N LEU A 169 -8.78 -4.88 10.06
CA LEU A 169 -8.07 -4.34 11.22
C LEU A 169 -8.39 -2.86 11.46
N ALA A 170 -8.68 -2.10 10.39
CA ALA A 170 -9.04 -0.69 10.49
C ALA A 170 -9.92 -0.24 9.31
N LYS A 171 -10.71 0.81 9.56
CA LYS A 171 -11.56 1.46 8.54
C LYS A 171 -11.58 2.98 8.72
N SER A 172 -11.88 3.72 7.63
CA SER A 172 -12.34 5.10 7.67
C SER A 172 -13.88 5.13 7.65
N GLU A 173 -14.45 6.33 7.62
CA GLU A 173 -15.89 6.50 7.38
C GLU A 173 -16.31 5.87 6.03
N LYS A 174 -15.42 5.90 5.04
CA LYS A 174 -15.75 5.56 3.66
C LYS A 174 -15.38 4.14 3.25
N CYS A 175 -14.24 3.62 3.70
CA CYS A 175 -13.75 2.31 3.24
C CYS A 175 -12.88 1.58 4.27
N LEU A 176 -12.51 0.35 3.94
CA LEU A 176 -11.54 -0.43 4.69
C LEU A 176 -10.14 0.19 4.52
N GLN A 177 -9.47 0.41 5.63
CA GLN A 177 -8.17 1.08 5.64
C GLN A 177 -6.99 0.14 5.92
N LEU A 178 -7.24 -0.97 6.61
CA LEU A 178 -6.21 -2.00 6.85
C LEU A 178 -6.87 -3.37 6.94
N VAL A 179 -6.37 -4.31 6.18
CA VAL A 179 -6.80 -5.71 6.21
C VAL A 179 -5.61 -6.63 6.37
N ARG A 180 -5.86 -7.84 6.90
CA ARG A 180 -4.89 -8.93 6.96
C ARG A 180 -5.50 -10.21 6.41
N ALA A 181 -4.83 -10.85 5.46
CA ALA A 181 -5.11 -12.20 5.02
C ALA A 181 -4.10 -13.16 5.66
N GLY A 182 -4.54 -14.34 6.09
CA GLY A 182 -3.68 -15.25 6.84
C GLY A 182 -3.13 -14.62 8.11
N GLN A 183 -1.84 -14.84 8.38
CA GLN A 183 -1.14 -14.28 9.52
C GLN A 183 -0.14 -13.17 9.15
N ASN A 184 0.35 -13.16 7.89
CA ASN A 184 1.51 -12.39 7.50
C ASN A 184 1.29 -11.46 6.29
N VAL A 185 0.08 -11.45 5.71
CA VAL A 185 -0.22 -10.71 4.49
C VAL A 185 -1.12 -9.51 4.81
N TYR A 186 -0.56 -8.31 4.80
CA TYR A 186 -1.24 -7.08 5.15
C TYR A 186 -1.42 -6.17 3.94
N ALA A 187 -2.51 -5.41 3.91
CA ALA A 187 -2.67 -4.32 2.95
C ALA A 187 -3.34 -3.12 3.62
N ALA A 188 -2.74 -1.94 3.46
CA ALA A 188 -3.27 -0.66 3.87
C ALA A 188 -3.78 0.11 2.66
N GLN A 189 -4.95 0.75 2.78
CA GLN A 189 -5.45 1.68 1.78
C GLN A 189 -4.71 3.01 1.85
N PHE A 190 -4.35 3.43 3.06
CA PHE A 190 -3.46 4.57 3.29
C PHE A 190 -2.00 4.24 2.94
N HIS A 191 -1.16 5.26 2.95
CA HIS A 191 0.27 5.16 2.70
C HIS A 191 1.06 5.13 4.01
N PRO A 192 1.58 3.97 4.47
CA PRO A 192 2.36 3.89 5.71
C PRO A 192 3.75 4.51 5.60
N GLU A 193 4.24 4.75 4.37
CA GLU A 193 5.53 5.34 4.06
C GLU A 193 5.49 6.84 3.81
N LEU A 194 4.31 7.48 3.87
CA LEU A 194 4.13 8.83 3.34
C LEU A 194 4.11 9.88 4.46
N ASP A 195 4.97 10.87 4.34
CA ASP A 195 4.94 12.10 5.11
C ASP A 195 4.34 13.27 4.32
N VAL A 196 4.29 14.45 4.94
CA VAL A 196 3.77 15.67 4.30
C VAL A 196 4.58 16.06 3.06
N GLU A 197 5.92 15.96 3.14
CA GLU A 197 6.81 16.35 2.03
C GLU A 197 6.62 15.41 0.82
N GLY A 198 6.57 14.11 1.07
CA GLY A 198 6.28 13.11 0.03
C GLY A 198 4.89 13.27 -0.58
N LEU A 199 3.89 13.65 0.22
CA LEU A 199 2.55 13.91 -0.29
C LEU A 199 2.50 15.18 -1.14
N ILE A 200 3.17 16.26 -0.75
CA ILE A 200 3.29 17.49 -1.55
C ILE A 200 3.95 17.18 -2.90
N LEU A 201 5.02 16.39 -2.90
CA LEU A 201 5.66 15.94 -4.14
C LEU A 201 4.67 15.22 -5.05
N ARG A 202 3.90 14.27 -4.52
CA ARG A 202 2.88 13.51 -5.29
C ARG A 202 1.75 14.42 -5.78
N ILE A 203 1.29 15.39 -5.00
CA ILE A 203 0.30 16.40 -5.44
C ILE A 203 0.83 17.16 -6.66
N ASN A 204 2.08 17.59 -6.65
CA ASN A 204 2.68 18.33 -7.76
C ASN A 204 2.85 17.47 -9.02
N ILE A 205 3.32 16.23 -8.88
CA ILE A 205 3.51 15.29 -10.00
C ILE A 205 2.16 14.92 -10.62
N TYR A 206 1.16 14.60 -9.79
CA TYR A 206 -0.14 14.09 -10.24
C TYR A 206 -1.21 15.17 -10.41
N LYS A 207 -0.81 16.46 -10.41
CA LYS A 207 -1.72 17.60 -10.50
C LYS A 207 -2.73 17.52 -11.65
N TYR A 208 -2.35 16.92 -12.77
CA TYR A 208 -3.18 16.76 -13.96
C TYR A 208 -3.62 15.33 -14.24
N ALA A 209 -3.42 14.41 -13.29
CA ALA A 209 -3.77 13.00 -13.43
C ALA A 209 -5.22 12.66 -13.00
N GLY A 210 -6.03 13.67 -12.67
CA GLY A 210 -7.45 13.51 -12.35
C GLY A 210 -7.74 12.93 -10.95
N TYR A 211 -6.83 13.16 -10.00
CA TYR A 211 -7.07 12.86 -8.58
C TYR A 211 -7.78 14.00 -7.84
N PHE A 212 -7.67 15.23 -8.34
CA PHE A 212 -8.28 16.43 -7.78
C PHE A 212 -8.29 17.53 -8.85
N ASP A 213 -9.06 18.59 -8.62
CA ASP A 213 -9.01 19.79 -9.48
C ASP A 213 -7.63 20.47 -9.34
N PRO A 214 -6.89 20.68 -10.43
CA PRO A 214 -5.58 21.35 -10.40
C PRO A 214 -5.58 22.71 -9.70
N GLY A 215 -6.70 23.43 -9.71
CA GLY A 215 -6.88 24.69 -8.99
C GLY A 215 -6.87 24.55 -7.48
N GLU A 216 -7.23 23.36 -6.96
CA GLU A 216 -7.28 23.07 -5.53
C GLU A 216 -5.94 22.59 -4.94
N ALA A 217 -4.90 22.41 -5.74
CA ALA A 217 -3.62 21.86 -5.28
C ALA A 217 -3.06 22.59 -4.07
N GLN A 218 -3.05 23.95 -4.09
CA GLN A 218 -2.52 24.73 -2.97
C GLN A 218 -3.41 24.59 -1.72
N ASN A 219 -4.72 24.56 -1.88
CA ASN A 219 -5.65 24.38 -0.77
C ASN A 219 -5.48 23.00 -0.10
N ILE A 220 -5.24 21.96 -0.90
CA ILE A 220 -4.92 20.62 -0.38
C ILE A 220 -3.61 20.65 0.41
N ILE A 221 -2.54 21.24 -0.15
CA ILE A 221 -1.24 21.39 0.50
C ILE A 221 -1.39 22.14 1.84
N ASP A 222 -2.12 23.25 1.87
CA ASP A 222 -2.34 24.06 3.08
C ASP A 222 -3.11 23.29 4.17
N LYS A 223 -3.93 22.33 3.80
CA LYS A 223 -4.63 21.43 4.75
C LYS A 223 -3.70 20.35 5.31
N ILE A 224 -3.02 19.63 4.43
CA ILE A 224 -2.17 18.48 4.86
C ILE A 224 -0.95 18.92 5.68
N THR A 225 -0.41 20.13 5.43
CA THR A 225 0.72 20.67 6.21
C THR A 225 0.38 20.98 7.67
N LYS A 226 -0.89 21.03 8.03
CA LYS A 226 -1.35 21.19 9.42
C LYS A 226 -1.49 19.88 10.18
N GLU A 227 -1.41 18.76 9.46
CA GLU A 227 -1.58 17.44 10.04
C GLU A 227 -0.26 16.90 10.58
N ASN A 228 -0.32 16.22 11.73
CA ASN A 228 0.80 15.50 12.31
C ASN A 228 0.47 14.01 12.33
N ILE A 229 0.97 13.27 11.33
CA ILE A 229 0.65 11.85 11.11
C ILE A 229 1.88 11.01 11.44
N THR A 230 1.76 10.14 12.43
CA THR A 230 2.87 9.33 12.95
C THR A 230 2.55 7.84 13.08
N GLU A 231 1.28 7.45 13.16
CA GLU A 231 0.86 6.08 13.40
C GLU A 231 1.07 5.14 12.20
N PRO A 232 0.81 5.56 10.95
CA PRO A 232 1.06 4.72 9.77
C PRO A 232 2.51 4.25 9.65
N VAL A 233 3.45 5.13 9.93
CA VAL A 233 4.89 4.83 9.93
C VAL A 233 5.25 3.75 10.96
N LYS A 234 4.59 3.72 12.12
CA LYS A 234 4.80 2.68 13.14
C LYS A 234 4.39 1.30 12.63
N ILE A 235 3.34 1.22 11.79
CA ILE A 235 2.90 -0.04 11.17
C ILE A 235 3.98 -0.57 10.22
N LEU A 236 4.51 0.30 9.34
CA LEU A 236 5.63 -0.05 8.46
C LEU A 236 6.84 -0.52 9.27
N ARG A 237 7.25 0.25 10.29
CA ARG A 237 8.39 -0.09 11.13
C ARG A 237 8.22 -1.44 11.81
N LYS A 238 7.05 -1.72 12.41
CA LYS A 238 6.75 -2.99 13.05
C LYS A 238 6.74 -4.15 12.07
N PHE A 239 6.25 -3.94 10.84
CA PHE A 239 6.33 -4.95 9.78
C PHE A 239 7.79 -5.32 9.51
N ILE A 240 8.66 -4.33 9.31
CA ILE A 240 10.09 -4.55 9.10
C ILE A 240 10.70 -5.28 10.31
N ASP A 241 10.50 -4.77 11.52
CA ASP A 241 11.09 -5.36 12.75
C ASP A 241 10.62 -6.81 12.99
N LYS A 242 9.36 -7.12 12.67
CA LYS A 242 8.79 -8.46 12.84
C LYS A 242 9.39 -9.48 11.88
N TYR A 243 9.62 -9.09 10.62
CA TYR A 243 9.98 -10.03 9.56
C TYR A 243 11.45 -9.98 9.13
N ALA A 244 12.25 -9.05 9.66
CA ALA A 244 13.68 -8.97 9.34
C ALA A 244 14.41 -10.26 9.71
N LEU A 245 14.84 -11.03 8.70
CA LEU A 245 15.59 -12.27 8.87
C LEU A 245 17.08 -11.96 8.90
N LYS A 246 17.76 -12.32 10.00
CA LYS A 246 19.24 -12.19 10.08
C LYS A 246 19.89 -13.13 9.06
N LEU A 247 20.94 -12.63 8.43
CA LEU A 247 21.85 -13.47 7.64
C LEU A 247 22.73 -14.24 8.65
N ASP A 248 22.82 -15.56 8.49
CA ASP A 248 23.73 -16.41 9.25
C ASP A 248 25.20 -16.09 8.96
#